data_387189fcc800b130d12ed8e73374dc83
#
_entry.id   387189fcc800b130d12ed8e73374dc83
#
_cell.length_a   1.000
_cell.length_b   1.000
_cell.length_c   1.000
_cell.angle_alpha   90.00
_cell.angle_beta   90.00
_cell.angle_gamma   90.00
#
_symmetry.space_group_name_H-M   'P 1'
#
loop_
_entity.id
_entity.type
_entity.pdbx_description
1 polymer ?
#
loop_
_entity_poly.entity_id
_entity_poly.type
_entity_poly.pdbx_seq_one_letter_code
_entity_poly.pdbx_strand_id
1 'polypeptide(L)'
;FLNFNKLKNNLEAIPEKSDVIIDFSLCGFVDHSVMENVDDYQELFYKKGGNIEVIGLDVLGADSKHPFALRRLLPIHKILPDNKTKRQNNLSLIAENFDLAYQSTKSVDCLFLENFIYFKTKKIEHIFNELTEKSGRFRSFDVTFSEGEFIAKEVVRTTMLFIKTAKSAPAFTLDKEGLLERLYALAGYEDIDIESHKDFSNRFYLRGENPKEIRSFFTNELVRFFESNAYYHIESNKDGILISNKERIASIKEVKALLDFGIRLNNAINETSNEAISH
;
A
#
# COMPACT_ATOMS: atom_id res chain seq x y z
N PHE A 1 18.16 19.66 16.09
CA PHE A 1 19.05 19.13 17.16
C PHE A 1 18.29 18.39 18.28
N LEU A 2 17.28 18.99 18.90
CA LEU A 2 16.53 18.37 20.02
C LEU A 2 15.79 17.10 19.61
N ASN A 3 15.21 17.04 18.40
CA ASN A 3 14.48 15.88 17.90
C ASN A 3 15.42 14.71 17.55
N PHE A 4 16.65 14.98 17.11
CA PHE A 4 17.61 13.93 16.81
C PHE A 4 18.09 13.20 18.07
N ASN A 5 18.37 13.91 19.16
CA ASN A 5 18.75 13.26 20.43
C ASN A 5 17.63 12.33 20.95
N LYS A 6 16.37 12.72 20.79
CA LYS A 6 15.23 11.87 21.14
C LYS A 6 15.16 10.62 20.25
N LEU A 7 15.36 10.78 18.94
CA LEU A 7 15.42 9.66 17.99
C LEU A 7 16.56 8.71 18.39
N LYS A 8 17.75 9.24 18.61
CA LYS A 8 18.93 8.47 19.03
C LYS A 8 18.65 7.65 20.29
N ASN A 9 18.14 8.28 21.34
CA ASN A 9 17.82 7.60 22.59
C ASN A 9 16.78 6.47 22.39
N ASN A 10 15.78 6.68 21.53
CA ASN A 10 14.80 5.66 21.18
C ASN A 10 15.45 4.50 20.44
N LEU A 11 16.35 4.78 19.48
CA LEU A 11 17.06 3.74 18.72
C LEU A 11 18.01 2.92 19.60
N GLU A 12 18.70 3.57 20.55
CA GLU A 12 19.60 2.90 21.52
C GLU A 12 18.83 2.02 22.49
N ALA A 13 17.56 2.31 22.76
CA ALA A 13 16.70 1.50 23.63
C ALA A 13 16.12 0.25 22.95
N ILE A 14 16.24 0.11 21.62
CA ILE A 14 15.70 -1.01 20.86
C ILE A 14 16.60 -2.25 21.08
N PRO A 15 16.00 -3.42 21.40
CA PRO A 15 16.77 -4.66 21.54
C PRO A 15 17.52 -5.01 20.24
N GLU A 16 18.74 -5.51 20.40
CA GLU A 16 19.52 -6.07 19.28
C GLU A 16 18.72 -7.19 18.59
N LYS A 17 18.95 -7.39 17.29
CA LYS A 17 18.26 -8.38 16.45
C LYS A 17 16.77 -8.11 16.19
N SER A 18 16.28 -6.91 16.50
CA SER A 18 14.91 -6.49 16.14
C SER A 18 14.81 -6.09 14.66
N ASP A 19 13.60 -6.23 14.10
CA ASP A 19 13.23 -5.59 12.82
C ASP A 19 12.55 -4.25 13.13
N VAL A 20 13.12 -3.15 12.67
CA VAL A 20 12.68 -1.79 12.96
C VAL A 20 12.33 -1.05 11.68
N ILE A 21 11.26 -0.26 11.72
CA ILE A 21 10.92 0.69 10.67
C ILE A 21 11.02 2.10 11.23
N ILE A 22 11.84 2.95 10.58
CA ILE A 22 11.87 4.39 10.83
C ILE A 22 11.03 5.06 9.74
N ASP A 23 9.93 5.69 10.15
CA ASP A 23 9.00 6.34 9.23
C ASP A 23 9.16 7.86 9.24
N PHE A 24 9.61 8.41 8.10
CA PHE A 24 9.74 9.86 7.84
C PHE A 24 8.57 10.42 7.04
N SER A 25 7.53 9.64 6.73
CA SER A 25 6.44 10.08 5.84
C SER A 25 5.67 11.30 6.36
N LEU A 26 5.68 11.56 7.66
CA LEU A 26 5.09 12.75 8.27
C LEU A 26 6.06 13.92 8.42
N CYS A 27 7.35 13.74 8.12
CA CYS A 27 8.32 14.82 8.19
C CYS A 27 8.17 15.77 6.99
N GLY A 28 8.19 17.07 7.25
CA GLY A 28 8.27 18.08 6.17
C GLY A 28 9.70 18.39 5.73
N PHE A 29 10.68 17.99 6.54
CA PHE A 29 12.09 18.31 6.37
C PHE A 29 12.97 17.30 7.11
N VAL A 30 14.06 16.87 6.47
CA VAL A 30 15.10 16.03 7.07
C VAL A 30 16.46 16.60 6.68
N ASP A 31 17.27 16.99 7.66
CA ASP A 31 18.57 17.58 7.41
C ASP A 31 19.67 16.53 7.14
N HIS A 32 20.81 17.02 6.64
CA HIS A 32 21.97 16.18 6.32
C HIS A 32 22.44 15.34 7.52
N SER A 33 22.54 15.94 8.70
CA SER A 33 23.04 15.26 9.89
C SER A 33 22.12 14.13 10.34
N VAL A 34 20.78 14.30 10.22
CA VAL A 34 19.83 13.24 10.51
C VAL A 34 19.98 12.09 9.50
N MET A 35 20.12 12.41 8.20
CA MET A 35 20.32 11.41 7.15
C MET A 35 21.57 10.56 7.39
N GLU A 36 22.69 11.20 7.68
CA GLU A 36 23.98 10.53 7.95
C GLU A 36 23.88 9.64 9.20
N ASN A 37 23.40 10.19 10.30
CA ASN A 37 23.28 9.43 11.54
C ASN A 37 22.30 8.23 11.43
N VAL A 38 21.22 8.36 10.68
CA VAL A 38 20.29 7.23 10.45
C VAL A 38 20.96 6.14 9.61
N ASP A 39 21.80 6.52 8.64
CA ASP A 39 22.57 5.58 7.84
C ASP A 39 23.58 4.80 8.70
N ASP A 40 24.34 5.51 9.54
CA ASP A 40 25.28 4.91 10.50
C ASP A 40 24.55 3.93 11.45
N TYR A 41 23.35 4.30 11.92
CA TYR A 41 22.52 3.44 12.75
C TYR A 41 22.05 2.17 12.03
N GLN A 42 21.66 2.29 10.78
CA GLN A 42 21.28 1.11 9.97
C GLN A 42 22.45 0.12 9.87
N GLU A 43 23.66 0.63 9.59
CA GLU A 43 24.86 -0.23 9.50
C GLU A 43 25.22 -0.87 10.83
N LEU A 44 25.22 -0.10 11.92
CA LEU A 44 25.51 -0.58 13.26
C LEU A 44 24.53 -1.67 13.68
N PHE A 45 23.23 -1.45 13.44
CA PHE A 45 22.17 -2.36 13.82
C PHE A 45 22.24 -3.67 13.03
N TYR A 46 22.57 -3.56 11.73
CA TYR A 46 22.80 -4.73 10.87
C TYR A 46 23.98 -5.58 11.37
N LYS A 47 25.11 -4.94 11.76
CA LYS A 47 26.28 -5.63 12.34
C LYS A 47 25.95 -6.39 13.63
N LYS A 48 24.93 -5.95 14.36
CA LYS A 48 24.42 -6.59 15.59
C LYS A 48 23.36 -7.67 15.31
N GLY A 49 23.05 -7.96 14.04
CA GLY A 49 22.08 -8.97 13.61
C GLY A 49 20.64 -8.53 13.61
N GLY A 50 20.36 -7.23 13.73
CA GLY A 50 19.05 -6.61 13.54
C GLY A 50 18.89 -6.01 12.14
N ASN A 51 17.73 -5.44 11.87
CA ASN A 51 17.44 -4.74 10.62
C ASN A 51 16.68 -3.44 10.87
N ILE A 52 17.10 -2.36 10.24
CA ILE A 52 16.38 -1.09 10.22
C ILE A 52 16.02 -0.75 8.76
N GLU A 53 14.75 -0.65 8.47
CA GLU A 53 14.27 -0.10 7.21
C GLU A 53 13.78 1.35 7.39
N VAL A 54 14.21 2.24 6.50
CA VAL A 54 13.78 3.64 6.48
C VAL A 54 12.76 3.82 5.36
N ILE A 55 11.58 4.33 5.71
CA ILE A 55 10.49 4.64 4.78
C ILE A 55 10.14 6.13 4.84
N GLY A 56 9.43 6.62 3.82
CA GLY A 56 8.91 7.99 3.78
C GLY A 56 9.90 9.08 3.37
N LEU A 57 11.21 8.81 3.25
CA LEU A 57 12.16 9.78 2.69
C LEU A 57 11.90 10.09 1.21
N ASP A 58 11.31 9.18 0.49
CA ASP A 58 10.91 9.27 -0.90
C ASP A 58 9.68 10.17 -1.15
N VAL A 59 8.96 10.55 -0.10
CA VAL A 59 7.95 11.62 -0.12
C VAL A 59 8.61 12.99 -0.34
N LEU A 60 9.84 13.14 0.15
CA LEU A 60 10.61 14.37 0.17
C LEU A 60 11.55 14.46 -1.04
N GLY A 61 11.71 15.65 -1.59
CA GLY A 61 12.70 15.91 -2.61
C GLY A 61 14.07 16.25 -2.02
N ALA A 62 15.14 15.68 -2.61
CA ALA A 62 16.51 16.06 -2.27
C ALA A 62 16.88 17.39 -2.92
N ASP A 63 17.71 18.21 -2.27
CA ASP A 63 18.18 19.48 -2.81
C ASP A 63 19.44 19.35 -3.68
N SER A 64 20.13 18.20 -3.60
CA SER A 64 21.35 17.92 -4.34
C SER A 64 21.52 16.42 -4.63
N LYS A 65 22.59 16.07 -5.36
CA LYS A 65 22.96 14.66 -5.64
C LYS A 65 23.75 14.00 -4.51
N HIS A 66 24.03 14.71 -3.42
CA HIS A 66 24.76 14.14 -2.30
C HIS A 66 23.96 13.01 -1.62
N PRO A 67 24.54 11.86 -1.26
CA PRO A 67 23.82 10.74 -0.63
C PRO A 67 22.98 11.15 0.60
N PHE A 68 23.52 12.04 1.42
CA PHE A 68 22.87 12.61 2.60
C PHE A 68 22.32 14.02 2.35
N ALA A 69 21.88 14.31 1.13
CA ALA A 69 21.29 15.60 0.80
C ALA A 69 20.10 15.90 1.73
N LEU A 70 19.99 17.18 2.07
CA LEU A 70 18.80 17.70 2.73
C LEU A 70 17.55 17.36 1.92
N ARG A 71 16.51 16.89 2.60
CA ARG A 71 15.23 16.51 1.98
C ARG A 71 14.09 17.35 2.55
N ARG A 72 13.18 17.77 1.66
CA ARG A 72 12.01 18.57 2.05
C ARG A 72 10.82 18.34 1.10
N LEU A 73 9.63 18.68 1.58
CA LEU A 73 8.45 18.73 0.72
C LEU A 73 8.65 19.74 -0.39
N LEU A 74 8.40 19.34 -1.62
CA LEU A 74 8.55 20.17 -2.81
C LEU A 74 7.28 20.08 -3.66
N PRO A 75 6.96 21.14 -4.44
CA PRO A 75 5.90 21.09 -5.44
C PRO A 75 6.12 19.95 -6.44
N ILE A 76 5.04 19.29 -6.89
CA ILE A 76 5.07 18.13 -7.79
C ILE A 76 5.85 18.43 -9.08
N HIS A 77 5.70 19.61 -9.62
CA HIS A 77 6.30 20.04 -10.89
C HIS A 77 7.75 20.52 -10.78
N LYS A 78 8.33 20.50 -9.58
CA LYS A 78 9.73 20.92 -9.42
C LYS A 78 10.67 19.85 -9.95
N ILE A 79 11.60 20.28 -10.83
CA ILE A 79 12.69 19.41 -11.30
C ILE A 79 13.65 19.18 -10.14
N LEU A 80 13.86 17.89 -9.82
CA LEU A 80 14.74 17.46 -8.75
C LEU A 80 16.03 16.88 -9.30
N PRO A 81 17.15 16.98 -8.56
CA PRO A 81 18.34 16.22 -8.88
C PRO A 81 18.06 14.72 -8.77
N ASP A 82 18.76 13.93 -9.57
CA ASP A 82 18.68 12.46 -9.48
C ASP A 82 19.34 12.01 -8.16
N ASN A 83 18.51 11.74 -7.17
CA ASN A 83 18.91 11.30 -5.83
C ASN A 83 17.85 10.36 -5.27
N LYS A 84 17.94 9.07 -5.65
CA LYS A 84 17.04 8.03 -5.17
C LYS A 84 17.37 7.65 -3.73
N THR A 85 16.35 7.37 -2.95
CA THR A 85 16.50 6.79 -1.61
C THR A 85 16.90 5.31 -1.68
N LYS A 86 17.38 4.74 -0.58
CA LYS A 86 17.62 3.28 -0.48
C LYS A 86 16.34 2.49 -0.80
N ARG A 87 15.16 2.98 -0.32
CA ARG A 87 13.87 2.35 -0.62
C ARG A 87 13.58 2.38 -2.12
N GLN A 88 13.75 3.52 -2.79
CA GLN A 88 13.54 3.64 -4.24
C GLN A 88 14.45 2.73 -5.06
N ASN A 89 15.71 2.58 -4.67
CA ASN A 89 16.62 1.63 -5.29
C ASN A 89 16.15 0.19 -5.12
N ASN A 90 15.69 -0.17 -3.92
CA ASN A 90 15.13 -1.50 -3.65
C ASN A 90 13.82 -1.76 -4.40
N LEU A 91 12.95 -0.74 -4.56
CA LEU A 91 11.76 -0.85 -5.40
C LEU A 91 12.10 -1.10 -6.87
N SER A 92 13.16 -0.46 -7.39
CA SER A 92 13.65 -0.76 -8.73
C SER A 92 14.07 -2.22 -8.90
N LEU A 93 14.78 -2.79 -7.91
CA LEU A 93 15.16 -4.21 -7.91
C LEU A 93 13.94 -5.14 -7.79
N ILE A 94 12.94 -4.77 -7.01
CA ILE A 94 11.67 -5.52 -6.96
C ILE A 94 11.01 -5.51 -8.33
N ALA A 95 10.94 -4.36 -8.99
CA ALA A 95 10.33 -4.24 -10.31
C ALA A 95 11.00 -5.20 -11.31
N GLU A 96 12.33 -5.27 -11.33
CA GLU A 96 13.07 -6.22 -12.15
C GLU A 96 12.71 -7.67 -11.85
N ASN A 97 12.61 -8.05 -10.57
CA ASN A 97 12.29 -9.41 -10.15
C ASN A 97 10.87 -9.85 -10.51
N PHE A 98 9.93 -8.91 -10.63
CA PHE A 98 8.53 -9.15 -10.96
C PHE A 98 8.16 -8.81 -12.42
N ASP A 99 9.15 -8.50 -13.28
CA ASP A 99 8.96 -8.02 -14.66
C ASP A 99 8.02 -6.80 -14.76
N LEU A 100 8.19 -5.85 -13.83
CA LEU A 100 7.45 -4.61 -13.74
C LEU A 100 8.33 -3.42 -14.16
N ALA A 101 7.73 -2.38 -14.71
CA ALA A 101 8.38 -1.08 -14.85
C ALA A 101 8.29 -0.30 -13.54
N TYR A 102 9.35 0.42 -13.19
CA TYR A 102 9.38 1.27 -12.00
C TYR A 102 9.49 2.75 -12.35
N GLN A 103 8.62 3.57 -11.76
CA GLN A 103 8.63 5.02 -11.87
C GLN A 103 8.58 5.67 -10.48
N SER A 104 9.64 6.40 -10.12
CA SER A 104 9.75 7.04 -8.80
C SER A 104 9.01 8.38 -8.70
N THR A 105 8.73 9.04 -9.82
CA THR A 105 8.19 10.40 -9.88
C THR A 105 6.72 10.45 -9.47
N LYS A 106 6.32 11.60 -8.90
CA LYS A 106 4.92 11.88 -8.56
C LYS A 106 4.08 12.06 -9.83
N SER A 107 2.90 11.44 -9.84
CA SER A 107 1.91 11.53 -10.91
C SER A 107 0.54 11.91 -10.33
N VAL A 108 -0.19 12.75 -11.05
CA VAL A 108 -1.59 13.09 -10.76
C VAL A 108 -2.58 12.21 -11.50
N ASP A 109 -2.10 11.22 -12.26
CA ASP A 109 -2.94 10.23 -12.95
C ASP A 109 -3.46 9.18 -11.96
N CYS A 110 -4.44 9.58 -11.17
CA CYS A 110 -5.05 8.79 -10.10
C CYS A 110 -6.59 8.72 -10.20
N LEU A 111 -7.19 9.12 -11.31
CA LEU A 111 -8.65 9.12 -11.50
C LEU A 111 -9.27 7.73 -11.31
N PHE A 112 -8.55 6.64 -11.62
CA PHE A 112 -9.02 5.28 -11.41
C PHE A 112 -9.31 4.95 -9.93
N LEU A 113 -8.73 5.69 -8.99
CA LEU A 113 -8.95 5.51 -7.54
C LEU A 113 -10.25 6.18 -7.06
N GLU A 114 -10.76 7.20 -7.73
CA GLU A 114 -11.91 7.99 -7.26
C GLU A 114 -13.21 7.18 -7.21
N ASN A 115 -13.29 6.08 -7.97
CA ASN A 115 -14.45 5.19 -7.99
C ASN A 115 -14.48 4.21 -6.81
N PHE A 116 -13.41 4.07 -6.04
CA PHE A 116 -13.37 3.23 -4.85
C PHE A 116 -14.00 3.93 -3.65
N ILE A 117 -14.76 3.17 -2.84
CA ILE A 117 -15.46 3.69 -1.65
C ILE A 117 -14.45 4.27 -0.66
N TYR A 118 -13.29 3.62 -0.51
CA TYR A 118 -12.21 4.09 0.34
C TYR A 118 -11.85 5.56 0.09
N PHE A 119 -11.95 6.04 -1.15
CA PHE A 119 -11.59 7.41 -1.53
C PHE A 119 -12.77 8.38 -1.62
N LYS A 120 -14.02 7.95 -1.40
CA LYS A 120 -15.21 8.80 -1.56
C LYS A 120 -15.22 10.07 -0.68
N THR A 121 -14.58 10.02 0.47
CA THR A 121 -14.48 11.15 1.42
C THR A 121 -13.07 11.73 1.50
N LYS A 122 -12.16 11.27 0.62
CA LYS A 122 -10.75 11.62 0.64
C LYS A 122 -10.38 12.38 -0.63
N LYS A 123 -9.49 13.35 -0.50
CA LYS A 123 -8.92 14.06 -1.65
C LYS A 123 -7.59 13.47 -2.02
N ILE A 124 -7.52 12.75 -3.14
CA ILE A 124 -6.28 12.20 -3.67
C ILE A 124 -5.42 13.34 -4.21
N GLU A 125 -4.15 13.38 -3.83
CA GLU A 125 -3.20 14.42 -4.25
C GLU A 125 -2.32 13.93 -5.40
N HIS A 126 -1.69 12.78 -5.23
CA HIS A 126 -0.82 12.14 -6.24
C HIS A 126 -0.47 10.70 -5.84
N ILE A 127 -0.01 9.95 -6.83
CA ILE A 127 0.67 8.66 -6.65
C ILE A 127 2.16 8.82 -6.96
N PHE A 128 3.01 7.92 -6.44
CA PHE A 128 4.46 7.89 -6.69
C PHE A 128 5.00 6.48 -6.42
N ASN A 129 6.28 6.24 -6.74
CA ASN A 129 6.91 4.93 -6.59
C ASN A 129 6.09 3.80 -7.24
N GLU A 130 5.64 4.03 -8.46
CA GLU A 130 4.78 3.11 -9.17
C GLU A 130 5.56 1.95 -9.77
N LEU A 131 5.07 0.73 -9.52
CA LEU A 131 5.50 -0.51 -10.15
C LEU A 131 4.36 -1.01 -11.03
N THR A 132 4.56 -1.08 -12.34
CA THR A 132 3.47 -1.31 -13.29
C THR A 132 3.83 -2.40 -14.29
N GLU A 133 2.92 -3.35 -14.51
CA GLU A 133 3.01 -4.29 -15.62
C GLU A 133 2.87 -3.55 -16.97
N LYS A 134 3.56 -4.01 -18.03
CA LYS A 134 3.50 -3.41 -19.37
C LYS A 134 2.08 -3.23 -19.91
N SER A 135 1.17 -4.13 -19.54
CA SER A 135 -0.25 -4.04 -19.92
C SER A 135 -1.04 -3.00 -19.10
N GLY A 136 -0.48 -2.48 -18.00
CA GLY A 136 -1.15 -1.60 -17.06
C GLY A 136 -2.23 -2.29 -16.20
N ARG A 137 -2.36 -3.61 -16.28
CA ARG A 137 -3.35 -4.36 -15.50
C ARG A 137 -2.99 -4.49 -14.02
N PHE A 138 -1.70 -4.47 -13.71
CA PHE A 138 -1.17 -4.67 -12.37
C PHE A 138 -0.30 -3.46 -12.00
N ARG A 139 -0.71 -2.73 -10.96
CA ARG A 139 -0.05 -1.47 -10.55
C ARG A 139 0.06 -1.44 -9.03
N SER A 140 1.27 -1.44 -8.48
CA SER A 140 1.53 -1.10 -7.07
C SER A 140 2.11 0.31 -6.99
N PHE A 141 1.69 1.09 -6.04
CA PHE A 141 2.09 2.50 -5.90
C PHE A 141 1.94 2.99 -4.47
N ASP A 142 2.69 4.02 -4.15
CA ASP A 142 2.43 4.83 -2.97
C ASP A 142 1.46 5.96 -3.35
N VAL A 143 0.47 6.24 -2.50
CA VAL A 143 -0.52 7.30 -2.71
C VAL A 143 -0.52 8.28 -1.56
N THR A 144 -0.62 9.56 -1.88
CA THR A 144 -0.87 10.65 -0.92
C THR A 144 -2.29 11.15 -1.10
N PHE A 145 -3.04 11.19 -0.02
CA PHE A 145 -4.37 11.77 0.03
C PHE A 145 -4.60 12.53 1.34
N SER A 146 -5.62 13.35 1.37
CA SER A 146 -6.03 14.05 2.58
C SER A 146 -7.49 13.74 2.90
N GLU A 147 -7.79 13.69 4.19
CA GLU A 147 -9.14 13.53 4.72
C GLU A 147 -9.42 14.58 5.80
N GLY A 148 -10.71 14.78 6.11
CA GLY A 148 -11.14 15.83 7.02
C GLY A 148 -11.17 17.23 6.38
N GLU A 149 -11.67 18.20 7.12
CA GLU A 149 -11.83 19.58 6.69
C GLU A 149 -11.13 20.55 7.63
N PHE A 150 -10.65 21.67 7.09
CA PHE A 150 -10.05 22.80 7.81
C PHE A 150 -8.93 22.38 8.78
N ILE A 151 -9.12 22.58 10.07
CA ILE A 151 -8.10 22.36 11.13
C ILE A 151 -7.89 20.84 11.37
N ALA A 152 -8.89 20.02 11.04
CA ALA A 152 -8.83 18.55 11.18
C ALA A 152 -8.36 17.84 9.90
N LYS A 153 -7.79 18.57 8.95
CA LYS A 153 -7.23 17.98 7.73
C LYS A 153 -6.00 17.14 8.05
N GLU A 154 -6.08 15.84 7.80
CA GLU A 154 -4.98 14.90 7.92
C GLU A 154 -4.44 14.51 6.54
N VAL A 155 -3.13 14.37 6.42
CA VAL A 155 -2.48 13.87 5.19
C VAL A 155 -1.98 12.46 5.44
N VAL A 156 -2.53 11.52 4.71
CA VAL A 156 -2.19 10.10 4.80
C VAL A 156 -1.38 9.68 3.58
N ARG A 157 -0.43 8.79 3.80
CA ARG A 157 0.39 8.16 2.75
C ARG A 157 0.42 6.67 2.96
N THR A 158 0.02 5.92 1.93
CA THR A 158 -0.06 4.47 2.02
C THR A 158 0.38 3.82 0.71
N THR A 159 0.76 2.55 0.79
CA THR A 159 1.06 1.72 -0.38
C THR A 159 -0.16 0.87 -0.71
N MET A 160 -0.54 0.87 -1.99
CA MET A 160 -1.66 0.10 -2.51
C MET A 160 -1.25 -0.71 -3.73
N LEU A 161 -2.06 -1.72 -4.03
CA LEU A 161 -2.00 -2.50 -5.25
C LEU A 161 -3.35 -2.44 -5.95
N PHE A 162 -3.34 -2.10 -7.23
CA PHE A 162 -4.51 -2.14 -8.11
C PHE A 162 -4.34 -3.24 -9.15
N ILE A 163 -5.40 -4.04 -9.33
CA ILE A 163 -5.47 -5.11 -10.33
C ILE A 163 -6.69 -4.87 -11.20
N LYS A 164 -6.46 -4.61 -12.48
CA LYS A 164 -7.55 -4.55 -13.47
C LYS A 164 -7.92 -5.99 -13.85
N THR A 165 -9.08 -6.44 -13.44
CA THR A 165 -9.55 -7.80 -13.71
C THR A 165 -9.98 -7.97 -15.17
N ALA A 166 -9.72 -9.14 -15.75
CA ALA A 166 -10.11 -9.47 -17.12
C ALA A 166 -11.64 -9.63 -17.27
N LYS A 167 -12.32 -10.00 -16.19
CA LYS A 167 -13.78 -10.05 -16.08
C LYS A 167 -14.23 -9.06 -15.00
N SER A 168 -15.40 -8.48 -15.18
CA SER A 168 -16.01 -7.63 -14.17
C SER A 168 -16.22 -8.43 -12.89
N ALA A 169 -15.44 -8.14 -11.86
CA ALA A 169 -15.73 -8.63 -10.52
C ALA A 169 -16.93 -7.83 -9.96
N PRO A 170 -17.78 -8.43 -9.14
CA PRO A 170 -18.87 -7.70 -8.48
C PRO A 170 -18.29 -6.60 -7.57
N ALA A 171 -19.07 -5.58 -7.30
CA ALA A 171 -18.68 -4.54 -6.36
C ALA A 171 -18.81 -5.06 -4.93
N PHE A 172 -17.67 -5.23 -4.25
CA PHE A 172 -17.62 -5.70 -2.86
C PHE A 172 -16.45 -5.07 -2.10
N THR A 173 -16.52 -5.20 -0.78
CA THR A 173 -15.39 -4.95 0.12
C THR A 173 -15.18 -6.16 1.01
N LEU A 174 -13.92 -6.48 1.29
CA LEU A 174 -13.50 -7.51 2.22
C LEU A 174 -12.60 -6.89 3.26
N ASP A 175 -13.06 -6.87 4.51
CA ASP A 175 -12.40 -6.18 5.61
C ASP A 175 -12.34 -7.08 6.85
N LYS A 176 -11.43 -6.81 7.79
CA LYS A 176 -11.31 -7.54 9.05
C LYS A 176 -12.15 -6.93 10.17
N GLU A 177 -12.30 -5.63 10.14
CA GLU A 177 -13.09 -4.84 11.08
C GLU A 177 -13.78 -3.73 10.32
N GLY A 178 -14.98 -3.34 10.75
CA GLY A 178 -15.81 -2.35 10.07
C GLY A 178 -15.26 -0.91 10.11
N LEU A 179 -13.99 -0.72 9.75
CA LEU A 179 -13.31 0.58 9.72
C LEU A 179 -14.04 1.63 8.90
N LEU A 180 -14.79 1.23 7.88
CA LEU A 180 -15.51 2.11 6.97
C LEU A 180 -17.03 1.89 6.99
N GLU A 181 -17.60 1.37 8.08
CA GLU A 181 -19.03 1.02 8.18
C GLU A 181 -19.98 2.11 7.71
N ARG A 182 -19.71 3.37 8.07
CA ARG A 182 -20.54 4.51 7.65
C ARG A 182 -20.48 4.75 6.15
N LEU A 183 -19.32 4.55 5.51
CA LEU A 183 -19.16 4.72 4.07
C LEU A 183 -19.86 3.59 3.30
N TYR A 184 -19.76 2.36 3.79
CA TYR A 184 -20.41 1.20 3.18
C TYR A 184 -21.95 1.30 3.28
N ALA A 185 -22.47 1.75 4.42
CA ALA A 185 -23.90 2.00 4.58
C ALA A 185 -24.40 3.08 3.62
N LEU A 186 -23.62 4.16 3.40
CA LEU A 186 -23.96 5.21 2.43
C LEU A 186 -23.91 4.71 0.98
N ALA A 187 -23.09 3.70 0.69
CA ALA A 187 -23.01 3.08 -0.62
C ALA A 187 -24.10 2.02 -0.86
N GLY A 188 -24.93 1.71 0.14
CA GLY A 188 -25.96 0.66 0.02
C GLY A 188 -25.40 -0.76 0.09
N TYR A 189 -24.20 -0.94 0.65
CA TYR A 189 -23.57 -2.26 0.80
C TYR A 189 -24.20 -3.02 1.96
N GLU A 190 -24.58 -4.28 1.71
CA GLU A 190 -25.11 -5.20 2.70
C GLU A 190 -24.04 -6.18 3.19
N ASP A 191 -24.15 -6.63 4.44
CA ASP A 191 -23.32 -7.70 5.00
C ASP A 191 -23.66 -9.04 4.33
N ILE A 192 -22.64 -9.80 3.95
CA ILE A 192 -22.78 -11.04 3.18
C ILE A 192 -22.06 -12.18 3.91
N ASP A 193 -22.85 -13.11 4.41
CA ASP A 193 -22.32 -14.36 4.98
C ASP A 193 -22.13 -15.43 3.91
N ILE A 194 -21.04 -16.17 4.01
CA ILE A 194 -20.77 -17.38 3.23
C ILE A 194 -21.08 -18.59 4.12
N GLU A 195 -22.34 -19.04 4.10
CA GLU A 195 -22.87 -20.05 5.02
C GLU A 195 -22.06 -21.36 5.07
N SER A 196 -21.45 -21.77 3.95
CA SER A 196 -20.59 -22.96 3.85
C SER A 196 -19.22 -22.78 4.51
N HIS A 197 -18.82 -21.54 4.88
CA HIS A 197 -17.50 -21.19 5.41
C HIS A 197 -17.64 -20.27 6.63
N LYS A 198 -18.06 -20.84 7.74
CA LYS A 198 -18.27 -20.07 8.99
C LYS A 198 -17.00 -19.39 9.51
N ASP A 199 -15.84 -20.03 9.35
CA ASP A 199 -14.57 -19.47 9.79
C ASP A 199 -14.17 -18.25 8.95
N PHE A 200 -14.50 -18.25 7.66
CA PHE A 200 -14.36 -17.08 6.80
C PHE A 200 -15.24 -15.93 7.27
N SER A 201 -16.54 -16.17 7.46
CA SER A 201 -17.51 -15.14 7.87
C SER A 201 -17.22 -14.60 9.29
N ASN A 202 -16.65 -15.39 10.18
CA ASN A 202 -16.20 -14.93 11.48
C ASN A 202 -14.91 -14.09 11.45
N ARG A 203 -14.12 -14.21 10.39
CA ARG A 203 -12.82 -13.57 10.26
C ARG A 203 -12.82 -12.34 9.35
N PHE A 204 -13.75 -12.30 8.40
CA PHE A 204 -13.84 -11.26 7.38
C PHE A 204 -15.25 -10.67 7.32
N TYR A 205 -15.32 -9.36 7.18
CA TYR A 205 -16.55 -8.65 6.83
C TYR A 205 -16.61 -8.49 5.31
N LEU A 206 -17.45 -9.30 4.66
CA LEU A 206 -17.74 -9.21 3.23
C LEU A 206 -19.02 -8.39 3.04
N ARG A 207 -18.94 -7.30 2.24
CA ARG A 207 -20.06 -6.41 1.97
C ARG A 207 -20.12 -6.07 0.49
N GLY A 208 -21.31 -5.78 -0.01
CA GLY A 208 -21.44 -5.31 -1.38
C GLY A 208 -22.86 -5.05 -1.83
N GLU A 209 -23.02 -4.62 -3.09
CA GLU A 209 -24.30 -4.19 -3.67
C GLU A 209 -25.23 -5.37 -4.01
N ASN A 210 -24.67 -6.46 -4.50
CA ASN A 210 -25.44 -7.62 -4.98
C ASN A 210 -25.02 -8.91 -4.28
N PRO A 211 -25.67 -9.28 -3.15
CA PRO A 211 -25.29 -10.46 -2.38
C PRO A 211 -25.29 -11.79 -3.18
N LYS A 212 -26.18 -11.94 -4.15
CA LYS A 212 -26.28 -13.16 -4.96
C LYS A 212 -25.07 -13.31 -5.88
N GLU A 213 -24.70 -12.23 -6.57
CA GLU A 213 -23.56 -12.19 -7.48
C GLU A 213 -22.26 -12.40 -6.71
N ILE A 214 -22.14 -11.75 -5.54
CA ILE A 214 -20.95 -11.86 -4.69
C ILE A 214 -20.80 -13.27 -4.14
N ARG A 215 -21.87 -13.92 -3.65
CA ARG A 215 -21.81 -15.34 -3.23
C ARG A 215 -21.40 -16.26 -4.36
N SER A 216 -21.86 -16.00 -5.59
CA SER A 216 -21.43 -16.77 -6.77
C SER A 216 -19.97 -16.54 -7.14
N PHE A 217 -19.45 -15.33 -6.94
CA PHE A 217 -18.06 -14.97 -7.18
C PHE A 217 -17.10 -15.58 -6.14
N PHE A 218 -17.53 -15.65 -4.86
CA PHE A 218 -16.75 -16.25 -3.76
C PHE A 218 -16.92 -17.77 -3.76
N THR A 219 -16.30 -18.43 -4.75
CA THR A 219 -16.23 -19.89 -4.81
C THR A 219 -15.46 -20.46 -3.61
N ASN A 220 -15.57 -21.78 -3.40
CA ASN A 220 -14.85 -22.46 -2.32
C ASN A 220 -13.34 -22.25 -2.41
N GLU A 221 -12.77 -22.21 -3.61
CA GLU A 221 -11.35 -21.98 -3.87
C GLU A 221 -10.94 -20.57 -3.47
N LEU A 222 -11.74 -19.56 -3.85
CA LEU A 222 -11.47 -18.16 -3.51
C LEU A 222 -11.61 -17.91 -2.00
N VAL A 223 -12.60 -18.49 -1.35
CA VAL A 223 -12.77 -18.42 0.12
C VAL A 223 -11.56 -19.03 0.82
N ARG A 224 -11.14 -20.25 0.43
CA ARG A 224 -9.95 -20.93 0.98
C ARG A 224 -8.66 -20.12 0.74
N PHE A 225 -8.57 -19.45 -0.41
CA PHE A 225 -7.47 -18.54 -0.68
C PHE A 225 -7.38 -17.45 0.41
N PHE A 226 -8.48 -16.79 0.75
CA PHE A 226 -8.49 -15.76 1.79
C PHE A 226 -8.23 -16.33 3.19
N GLU A 227 -8.80 -17.48 3.53
CA GLU A 227 -8.56 -18.15 4.82
C GLU A 227 -7.08 -18.51 5.03
N SER A 228 -6.36 -18.85 3.95
CA SER A 228 -4.98 -19.33 3.97
C SER A 228 -3.92 -18.24 3.84
N ASN A 229 -4.33 -17.01 3.57
CA ASN A 229 -3.40 -15.90 3.31
C ASN A 229 -3.43 -14.82 4.39
N ALA A 230 -2.43 -13.93 4.33
CA ALA A 230 -2.42 -12.73 5.15
C ALA A 230 -3.62 -11.86 4.85
N TYR A 231 -4.08 -11.15 5.87
CA TYR A 231 -5.18 -10.21 5.74
C TYR A 231 -4.75 -8.94 4.99
N TYR A 232 -5.60 -8.53 4.07
CA TYR A 232 -5.56 -7.24 3.38
C TYR A 232 -6.97 -6.66 3.31
N HIS A 233 -7.09 -5.34 3.34
CA HIS A 233 -8.30 -4.66 2.93
C HIS A 233 -8.41 -4.75 1.41
N ILE A 234 -9.56 -5.22 0.91
CA ILE A 234 -9.79 -5.40 -0.53
C ILE A 234 -11.11 -4.72 -0.89
N GLU A 235 -11.07 -3.91 -1.90
CA GLU A 235 -12.24 -3.30 -2.51
C GLU A 235 -12.28 -3.63 -3.99
N SER A 236 -13.42 -4.09 -4.48
CA SER A 236 -13.67 -4.39 -5.89
C SER A 236 -14.76 -3.50 -6.45
N ASN A 237 -14.59 -3.05 -7.68
CA ASN A 237 -15.59 -2.37 -8.48
C ASN A 237 -15.43 -2.73 -9.97
N LYS A 238 -16.20 -2.09 -10.85
CA LYS A 238 -16.14 -2.31 -12.31
C LYS A 238 -14.77 -2.05 -12.93
N ASP A 239 -13.92 -1.24 -12.29
CA ASP A 239 -12.60 -0.84 -12.82
C ASP A 239 -11.50 -1.84 -12.42
N GLY A 240 -11.71 -2.59 -11.32
CA GLY A 240 -10.75 -3.57 -10.83
C GLY A 240 -10.82 -3.80 -9.33
N ILE A 241 -9.74 -4.32 -8.78
CA ILE A 241 -9.57 -4.63 -7.36
C ILE A 241 -8.46 -3.76 -6.79
N LEU A 242 -8.76 -3.07 -5.70
CA LEU A 242 -7.81 -2.30 -4.91
C LEU A 242 -7.48 -3.04 -3.62
N ILE A 243 -6.20 -3.14 -3.29
CA ILE A 243 -5.69 -3.90 -2.14
C ILE A 243 -4.80 -3.00 -1.31
N SER A 244 -5.01 -2.95 0.00
CA SER A 244 -4.16 -2.23 0.96
C SER A 244 -4.05 -2.98 2.27
N ASN A 245 -3.04 -2.64 3.08
CA ASN A 245 -2.83 -3.31 4.38
C ASN A 245 -2.87 -2.32 5.55
N LYS A 246 -2.13 -1.23 5.44
CA LYS A 246 -1.91 -0.26 6.54
C LYS A 246 -2.01 1.16 6.02
N GLU A 247 -2.41 2.08 6.87
CA GLU A 247 -2.43 3.52 6.56
C GLU A 247 -1.04 4.16 6.71
N ARG A 248 -0.03 3.50 6.17
CA ARG A 248 1.34 3.99 6.03
C ARG A 248 2.02 3.41 4.81
N ILE A 249 3.11 4.01 4.38
CA ILE A 249 3.98 3.48 3.33
C ILE A 249 4.50 2.09 3.75
N ALA A 250 4.43 1.13 2.83
CA ALA A 250 4.90 -0.22 3.06
C ALA A 250 6.42 -0.33 3.02
N SER A 251 6.98 -1.16 3.88
CA SER A 251 8.37 -1.59 3.82
C SER A 251 8.62 -2.44 2.55
N ILE A 252 9.87 -2.63 2.18
CA ILE A 252 10.25 -3.46 1.02
C ILE A 252 9.74 -4.90 1.17
N LYS A 253 9.81 -5.46 2.38
CA LYS A 253 9.27 -6.78 2.69
C LYS A 253 7.73 -6.83 2.50
N GLU A 254 7.04 -5.78 2.93
CA GLU A 254 5.59 -5.67 2.79
C GLU A 254 5.17 -5.44 1.33
N VAL A 255 5.93 -4.66 0.54
CA VAL A 255 5.68 -4.49 -0.91
C VAL A 255 5.80 -5.83 -1.64
N LYS A 256 6.86 -6.62 -1.37
CA LYS A 256 7.00 -7.97 -1.95
C LYS A 256 5.83 -8.86 -1.60
N ALA A 257 5.43 -8.89 -0.32
CA ALA A 257 4.29 -9.69 0.14
C ALA A 257 2.97 -9.26 -0.52
N LEU A 258 2.77 -7.96 -0.72
CA LEU A 258 1.60 -7.41 -1.39
C LEU A 258 1.54 -7.81 -2.88
N LEU A 259 2.67 -7.73 -3.58
CA LEU A 259 2.79 -8.15 -4.98
C LEU A 259 2.53 -9.66 -5.13
N ASP A 260 3.19 -10.49 -4.32
CA ASP A 260 2.98 -11.94 -4.31
C ASP A 260 1.53 -12.32 -4.03
N PHE A 261 0.91 -11.65 -3.06
CA PHE A 261 -0.50 -11.84 -2.73
C PHE A 261 -1.39 -11.48 -3.93
N GLY A 262 -1.17 -10.32 -4.54
CA GLY A 262 -1.97 -9.84 -5.67
C GLY A 262 -1.87 -10.74 -6.91
N ILE A 263 -0.68 -11.26 -7.22
CA ILE A 263 -0.48 -12.21 -8.33
C ILE A 263 -1.28 -13.49 -8.06
N ARG A 264 -1.19 -14.05 -6.85
CA ARG A 264 -1.92 -15.27 -6.48
C ARG A 264 -3.43 -15.04 -6.44
N LEU A 265 -3.90 -13.88 -5.95
CA LEU A 265 -5.31 -13.51 -5.98
C LEU A 265 -5.83 -13.41 -7.42
N ASN A 266 -5.09 -12.75 -8.31
CA ASN A 266 -5.47 -12.63 -9.72
C ASN A 266 -5.56 -14.01 -10.40
N ASN A 267 -4.66 -14.93 -10.08
CA ASN A 267 -4.71 -16.31 -10.59
C ASN A 267 -5.94 -17.05 -10.05
N ALA A 268 -6.21 -16.99 -8.74
CA ALA A 268 -7.37 -17.62 -8.12
C ALA A 268 -8.70 -17.12 -8.74
N ILE A 269 -8.83 -15.81 -9.01
CA ILE A 269 -10.01 -15.23 -9.67
C ILE A 269 -10.15 -15.74 -11.11
N ASN A 270 -9.06 -15.88 -11.85
CA ASN A 270 -9.10 -16.34 -13.24
C ASN A 270 -9.39 -17.84 -13.35
N GLU A 271 -8.91 -18.69 -12.44
CA GLU A 271 -9.17 -20.12 -12.38
C GLU A 271 -10.65 -20.41 -12.09
N THR A 272 -11.23 -19.73 -11.10
CA THR A 272 -12.67 -19.84 -10.78
C THR A 272 -13.55 -19.45 -11.96
N SER A 273 -13.08 -18.55 -12.82
CA SER A 273 -13.81 -18.10 -14.00
C SER A 273 -13.83 -19.14 -15.14
N ASN A 274 -12.86 -20.02 -15.22
CA ASN A 274 -12.78 -21.05 -16.26
C ASN A 274 -13.66 -22.28 -15.93
N GLU A 275 -13.85 -22.59 -14.65
CA GLU A 275 -14.74 -23.67 -14.21
C GLU A 275 -16.22 -23.33 -14.40
N ALA A 276 -16.61 -22.08 -14.23
CA ALA A 276 -17.99 -21.61 -14.45
C ALA A 276 -18.45 -21.64 -15.93
N ILE A 277 -17.53 -21.80 -16.89
CA ILE A 277 -17.84 -21.88 -18.33
C ILE A 277 -17.95 -23.35 -18.80
N SER A 278 -17.49 -24.30 -17.99
CA SER A 278 -17.44 -25.74 -18.31
C SER A 278 -18.65 -26.53 -17.78
N HIS A 279 -19.61 -25.88 -17.17
CA HIS A 279 -20.90 -26.38 -16.71
C HIS A 279 -22.05 -25.62 -17.38
#